data_fecf6c06abd2a6cecd31893ff91084e2
#
_entry.id   fecf6c06abd2a6cecd31893ff91084e2
#
_cell.length_a   1.000
_cell.length_b   1.000
_cell.length_c   1.000
_cell.angle_alpha   90.00
_cell.angle_beta   90.00
_cell.angle_gamma   90.00
#
_symmetry.space_group_name_H-M   'P 1'
#
loop_
_entity.id
_entity.type
_entity.pdbx_description
1 polymer ?
#
loop_
_entity_poly.entity_id
_entity_poly.type
_entity_poly.pdbx_seq_one_letter_code
_entity_poly.pdbx_strand_id
1 'polypeptide(L)'
;MKVGFIGLGNVGGKLAGSLLRNNFDLTVRDLDENLTKSFKDLGAKVANSAKELAEKVDLIITCLPSPRICAEVMEADDGVINGLSENKIWLEMSTTDEAEIKRISKKIIVKKAIPLDGPVSGGCHRAATGNIAIFVGGSRKAFDKILPALTVMGRKILHTGELGSATILKVITNYLASVHLVALGEAWTVAKKSNLDLAKAFKGIAVSSGNSFVHETESQVILNGSYNINFTMDLVLKDTGLFDDLAKKLGVPLEISPKVVEIFKDGQKKYGSRAWSSMIVKRMEDINKIDFRANGFPEELTDNEPEEKGYEI
;
A
#
# COMPACT_ATOMS: atom_id res chain seq x y z
N MET A 1 -7.02 4.59 -23.83
CA MET A 1 -6.64 3.36 -23.11
C MET A 1 -7.78 3.02 -22.17
N LYS A 2 -8.34 1.82 -22.29
CA LYS A 2 -9.35 1.28 -21.38
C LYS A 2 -8.67 0.63 -20.19
N VAL A 3 -9.13 0.91 -18.99
CA VAL A 3 -8.52 0.42 -17.75
C VAL A 3 -9.47 -0.48 -17.00
N GLY A 4 -8.99 -1.64 -16.58
CA GLY A 4 -9.68 -2.55 -15.67
C GLY A 4 -9.04 -2.49 -14.29
N PHE A 5 -9.83 -2.43 -13.23
CA PHE A 5 -9.33 -2.40 -11.86
C PHE A 5 -10.01 -3.50 -11.03
N ILE A 6 -9.20 -4.37 -10.43
CA ILE A 6 -9.65 -5.48 -9.59
C ILE A 6 -9.15 -5.27 -8.16
N GLY A 7 -10.08 -5.24 -7.22
CA GLY A 7 -9.82 -4.97 -5.80
C GLY A 7 -10.07 -3.50 -5.45
N LEU A 8 -11.26 -3.21 -4.91
CA LEU A 8 -11.76 -1.87 -4.59
C LEU A 8 -11.73 -1.56 -3.09
N GLY A 9 -10.88 -2.27 -2.34
CA GLY A 9 -10.69 -2.04 -0.91
C GLY A 9 -10.09 -0.66 -0.58
N ASN A 10 -9.55 -0.50 0.64
CA ASN A 10 -9.14 0.81 1.18
C ASN A 10 -8.20 1.61 0.28
N VAL A 11 -7.22 0.99 -0.36
CA VAL A 11 -6.29 1.64 -1.28
C VAL A 11 -6.80 1.56 -2.71
N GLY A 12 -7.16 0.34 -3.18
CA GLY A 12 -7.56 0.12 -4.57
C GLY A 12 -8.75 0.96 -4.99
N GLY A 13 -9.77 1.10 -4.13
CA GLY A 13 -10.92 1.97 -4.41
C GLY A 13 -10.54 3.44 -4.59
N LYS A 14 -9.53 3.94 -3.86
CA LYS A 14 -9.05 5.32 -4.02
C LYS A 14 -8.29 5.53 -5.32
N LEU A 15 -7.43 4.58 -5.69
CA LEU A 15 -6.69 4.60 -6.96
C LEU A 15 -7.66 4.48 -8.16
N ALA A 16 -8.61 3.56 -8.11
CA ALA A 16 -9.66 3.42 -9.12
C ALA A 16 -10.53 4.69 -9.22
N GLY A 17 -10.84 5.30 -8.09
CA GLY A 17 -11.56 6.58 -8.02
C GLY A 17 -10.81 7.72 -8.70
N SER A 18 -9.47 7.77 -8.55
CA SER A 18 -8.63 8.76 -9.25
C SER A 18 -8.67 8.58 -10.76
N LEU A 19 -8.63 7.35 -11.26
CA LEU A 19 -8.80 7.07 -12.69
C LEU A 19 -10.16 7.55 -13.20
N LEU A 20 -11.23 7.28 -12.46
CA LEU A 20 -12.58 7.66 -12.84
C LEU A 20 -12.77 9.18 -12.85
N ARG A 21 -12.30 9.89 -11.82
CA ARG A 21 -12.32 11.36 -11.74
C ARG A 21 -11.55 12.03 -12.88
N ASN A 22 -10.53 11.36 -13.42
CA ASN A 22 -9.74 11.83 -14.54
C ASN A 22 -10.20 11.27 -15.89
N ASN A 23 -11.46 10.83 -15.99
CA ASN A 23 -12.16 10.43 -17.21
C ASN A 23 -11.55 9.23 -17.97
N PHE A 24 -10.91 8.30 -17.26
CA PHE A 24 -10.53 7.03 -17.85
C PHE A 24 -11.79 6.14 -18.09
N ASP A 25 -11.82 5.44 -19.21
CA ASP A 25 -12.83 4.38 -19.46
C ASP A 25 -12.51 3.20 -18.54
N LEU A 26 -13.17 3.20 -17.36
CA LEU A 26 -12.88 2.30 -16.25
C LEU A 26 -13.90 1.16 -16.17
N THR A 27 -13.40 -0.06 -16.09
CA THR A 27 -14.16 -1.26 -15.75
C THR A 27 -13.64 -1.80 -14.41
N VAL A 28 -14.53 -2.05 -13.46
CA VAL A 28 -14.14 -2.50 -12.12
C VAL A 28 -14.65 -3.91 -11.82
N ARG A 29 -13.96 -4.58 -10.88
CA ARG A 29 -14.38 -5.87 -10.32
C ARG A 29 -13.94 -5.97 -8.85
N ASP A 30 -14.85 -6.37 -7.99
CA ASP A 30 -14.60 -6.77 -6.61
C ASP A 30 -15.57 -7.88 -6.23
N LEU A 31 -15.27 -8.62 -5.16
CA LEU A 31 -16.18 -9.61 -4.56
C LEU A 31 -17.31 -8.94 -3.77
N ASP A 32 -17.05 -7.74 -3.23
CA ASP A 32 -18.06 -6.93 -2.53
C ASP A 32 -18.91 -6.16 -3.56
N GLU A 33 -20.16 -6.58 -3.68
CA GLU A 33 -21.13 -5.98 -4.61
C GLU A 33 -21.47 -4.51 -4.26
N ASN A 34 -21.33 -4.10 -2.99
CA ASN A 34 -21.56 -2.71 -2.60
C ASN A 34 -20.48 -1.80 -3.17
N LEU A 35 -19.22 -2.26 -3.18
CA LEU A 35 -18.10 -1.52 -3.76
C LEU A 35 -18.29 -1.38 -5.28
N THR A 36 -18.58 -2.47 -5.98
CA THR A 36 -18.82 -2.42 -7.44
C THR A 36 -20.02 -1.57 -7.80
N LYS A 37 -21.11 -1.64 -7.02
CA LYS A 37 -22.29 -0.79 -7.19
C LYS A 37 -21.96 0.69 -7.04
N SER A 38 -21.21 1.07 -5.99
CA SER A 38 -20.79 2.45 -5.78
C SER A 38 -20.00 3.00 -6.98
N PHE A 39 -19.10 2.21 -7.56
CA PHE A 39 -18.37 2.59 -8.77
C PHE A 39 -19.26 2.67 -10.01
N LYS A 40 -20.24 1.78 -10.14
CA LYS A 40 -21.24 1.83 -11.23
C LYS A 40 -22.07 3.11 -11.18
N ASP A 41 -22.49 3.50 -9.98
CA ASP A 41 -23.29 4.72 -9.76
C ASP A 41 -22.48 5.99 -10.10
N LEU A 42 -21.13 5.91 -9.99
CA LEU A 42 -20.20 6.96 -10.42
C LEU A 42 -19.84 6.91 -11.92
N GLY A 43 -20.35 5.94 -12.68
CA GLY A 43 -20.15 5.84 -14.13
C GLY A 43 -19.13 4.81 -14.60
N ALA A 44 -18.52 4.03 -13.72
CA ALA A 44 -17.67 2.92 -14.11
C ALA A 44 -18.49 1.74 -14.65
N LYS A 45 -17.89 0.94 -15.53
CA LYS A 45 -18.44 -0.35 -15.96
C LYS A 45 -18.11 -1.41 -14.93
N VAL A 46 -18.94 -2.45 -14.79
CA VAL A 46 -18.71 -3.58 -13.91
C VAL A 46 -18.56 -4.85 -14.74
N ALA A 47 -17.56 -5.66 -14.44
CA ALA A 47 -17.37 -6.97 -15.04
C ALA A 47 -17.83 -8.08 -14.06
N ASN A 48 -18.38 -9.17 -14.60
CA ASN A 48 -18.87 -10.29 -13.80
C ASN A 48 -17.73 -11.22 -13.38
N SER A 49 -16.60 -11.23 -14.12
CA SER A 49 -15.41 -12.00 -13.79
C SER A 49 -14.13 -11.25 -14.11
N ALA A 50 -13.01 -11.71 -13.56
CA ALA A 50 -11.69 -11.16 -13.84
C ALA A 50 -11.28 -11.39 -15.31
N LYS A 51 -11.68 -12.51 -15.90
CA LYS A 51 -11.51 -12.83 -17.32
C LYS A 51 -12.27 -11.85 -18.20
N GLU A 52 -13.56 -11.64 -17.94
CA GLU A 52 -14.40 -10.68 -18.70
C GLU A 52 -13.80 -9.27 -18.65
N LEU A 53 -13.32 -8.83 -17.48
CA LEU A 53 -12.64 -7.55 -17.36
C LEU A 53 -11.40 -7.50 -18.26
N ALA A 54 -10.54 -8.51 -18.16
CA ALA A 54 -9.30 -8.56 -18.92
C ALA A 54 -9.51 -8.60 -20.43
N GLU A 55 -10.59 -9.23 -20.91
CA GLU A 55 -10.96 -9.26 -22.34
C GLU A 55 -11.31 -7.85 -22.87
N LYS A 56 -11.91 -6.98 -22.04
CA LYS A 56 -12.49 -5.70 -22.45
C LYS A 56 -11.54 -4.50 -22.39
N VAL A 57 -10.40 -4.63 -21.71
CA VAL A 57 -9.50 -3.51 -21.40
C VAL A 57 -8.09 -3.68 -21.94
N ASP A 58 -7.30 -2.60 -21.96
CA ASP A 58 -5.91 -2.58 -22.41
C ASP A 58 -4.94 -2.74 -21.24
N LEU A 59 -5.26 -2.14 -20.08
CA LEU A 59 -4.50 -2.16 -18.83
C LEU A 59 -5.35 -2.83 -17.75
N ILE A 60 -4.86 -3.89 -17.16
CA ILE A 60 -5.45 -4.58 -16.02
C ILE A 60 -4.65 -4.25 -14.78
N ILE A 61 -5.30 -3.67 -13.77
CA ILE A 61 -4.68 -3.34 -12.48
C ILE A 61 -5.28 -4.25 -11.41
N THR A 62 -4.42 -4.85 -10.60
CA THR A 62 -4.81 -5.62 -9.41
C THR A 62 -4.27 -4.95 -8.15
N CYS A 63 -5.12 -4.81 -7.11
CA CYS A 63 -4.74 -4.28 -5.80
C CYS A 63 -5.42 -5.11 -4.71
N LEU A 64 -4.78 -6.17 -4.29
CA LEU A 64 -5.34 -7.29 -3.54
C LEU A 64 -4.62 -7.49 -2.19
N PRO A 65 -5.25 -8.15 -1.20
CA PRO A 65 -4.72 -8.20 0.16
C PRO A 65 -3.50 -9.11 0.35
N SER A 66 -3.27 -10.08 -0.53
CA SER A 66 -2.17 -11.05 -0.36
C SER A 66 -1.72 -11.68 -1.67
N PRO A 67 -0.47 -12.24 -1.72
CA PRO A 67 0.04 -12.99 -2.87
C PRO A 67 -0.88 -14.14 -3.27
N ARG A 68 -1.43 -14.88 -2.30
CA ARG A 68 -2.35 -16.00 -2.55
C ARG A 68 -3.61 -15.55 -3.28
N ILE A 69 -4.24 -14.46 -2.83
CA ILE A 69 -5.45 -13.95 -3.47
C ILE A 69 -5.13 -13.39 -4.86
N CYS A 70 -3.96 -12.78 -5.03
CA CYS A 70 -3.51 -12.37 -6.37
C CYS A 70 -3.40 -13.59 -7.31
N ALA A 71 -2.77 -14.68 -6.87
CA ALA A 71 -2.68 -15.90 -7.65
C ALA A 71 -4.06 -16.47 -8.01
N GLU A 72 -4.99 -16.52 -7.07
CA GLU A 72 -6.37 -16.98 -7.28
C GLU A 72 -7.08 -16.13 -8.36
N VAL A 73 -7.01 -14.81 -8.25
CA VAL A 73 -7.63 -13.88 -9.23
C VAL A 73 -7.00 -13.98 -10.62
N MET A 74 -5.69 -14.22 -10.67
CA MET A 74 -4.97 -14.32 -11.93
C MET A 74 -5.18 -15.68 -12.63
N GLU A 75 -5.23 -16.78 -11.87
CA GLU A 75 -5.06 -18.14 -12.40
C GLU A 75 -6.36 -18.99 -12.40
N ALA A 76 -7.46 -18.51 -11.80
CA ALA A 76 -8.75 -19.22 -11.84
C ALA A 76 -9.23 -19.43 -13.30
N ASP A 77 -10.18 -20.33 -13.51
CA ASP A 77 -10.77 -20.60 -14.83
C ASP A 77 -11.39 -19.35 -15.46
N ASP A 78 -11.96 -18.47 -14.63
CA ASP A 78 -12.47 -17.16 -14.99
C ASP A 78 -11.52 -16.01 -14.60
N GLY A 79 -10.24 -16.34 -14.35
CA GLY A 79 -9.18 -15.42 -13.93
C GLY A 79 -8.61 -14.58 -15.08
N VAL A 80 -7.83 -13.57 -14.70
CA VAL A 80 -7.25 -12.56 -15.60
C VAL A 80 -6.49 -13.19 -16.76
N ILE A 81 -5.64 -14.21 -16.50
CA ILE A 81 -4.76 -14.83 -17.51
C ILE A 81 -5.56 -15.40 -18.68
N ASN A 82 -6.76 -15.91 -18.42
CA ASN A 82 -7.63 -16.48 -19.44
C ASN A 82 -8.36 -15.44 -20.31
N GLY A 83 -8.34 -14.17 -19.91
CA GLY A 83 -8.83 -13.02 -20.71
C GLY A 83 -7.72 -12.19 -21.36
N LEU A 84 -6.44 -12.51 -21.09
CA LEU A 84 -5.32 -11.78 -21.67
C LEU A 84 -5.11 -12.12 -23.15
N SER A 85 -4.67 -11.10 -23.89
CA SER A 85 -4.22 -11.21 -25.26
C SER A 85 -2.99 -10.32 -25.51
N GLU A 86 -2.44 -10.41 -26.72
CA GLU A 86 -1.24 -9.68 -27.12
C GLU A 86 -1.34 -8.17 -26.84
N ASN A 87 -0.24 -7.58 -26.35
CA ASN A 87 -0.07 -6.14 -26.02
C ASN A 87 -0.91 -5.60 -24.86
N LYS A 88 -1.73 -6.41 -24.18
CA LYS A 88 -2.35 -6.02 -22.92
C LYS A 88 -1.30 -5.92 -21.81
N ILE A 89 -1.53 -5.04 -20.84
CA ILE A 89 -0.60 -4.83 -19.73
C ILE A 89 -1.30 -5.24 -18.44
N TRP A 90 -0.62 -6.02 -17.60
CA TRP A 90 -1.01 -6.26 -16.23
C TRP A 90 -0.09 -5.46 -15.31
N LEU A 91 -0.67 -4.68 -14.39
CA LEU A 91 0.02 -3.92 -13.36
C LEU A 91 -0.43 -4.42 -11.98
N GLU A 92 0.46 -5.06 -11.24
CA GLU A 92 0.20 -5.52 -9.88
C GLU A 92 0.57 -4.44 -8.87
N MET A 93 -0.43 -3.85 -8.20
CA MET A 93 -0.23 -2.75 -7.26
C MET A 93 -0.30 -3.18 -5.78
N SER A 94 -0.49 -4.47 -5.51
CA SER A 94 -0.46 -5.01 -4.14
C SER A 94 0.95 -5.06 -3.56
N THR A 95 1.07 -5.07 -2.22
CA THR A 95 2.31 -5.51 -1.58
C THR A 95 2.35 -7.03 -1.57
N THR A 96 3.24 -7.61 -2.37
CA THR A 96 3.31 -9.04 -2.66
C THR A 96 4.77 -9.56 -2.66
N ASP A 97 4.96 -10.82 -3.04
CA ASP A 97 6.25 -11.50 -3.15
C ASP A 97 6.83 -11.38 -4.56
N GLU A 98 8.14 -11.09 -4.65
CA GLU A 98 8.84 -10.94 -5.94
C GLU A 98 8.88 -12.25 -6.74
N ALA A 99 9.05 -13.39 -6.07
CA ALA A 99 9.06 -14.68 -6.74
C ALA A 99 7.68 -15.03 -7.31
N GLU A 100 6.60 -14.66 -6.60
CA GLU A 100 5.23 -14.85 -7.05
C GLU A 100 4.91 -13.97 -8.27
N ILE A 101 5.33 -12.71 -8.27
CA ILE A 101 5.24 -11.84 -9.45
C ILE A 101 5.91 -12.49 -10.66
N LYS A 102 7.14 -12.94 -10.50
CA LYS A 102 7.89 -13.61 -11.59
C LYS A 102 7.25 -14.92 -12.05
N ARG A 103 6.66 -15.68 -11.12
CA ARG A 103 5.95 -16.93 -11.42
C ARG A 103 4.70 -16.69 -12.29
N ILE A 104 3.85 -15.76 -11.88
CA ILE A 104 2.62 -15.39 -12.60
C ILE A 104 2.98 -14.77 -13.96
N SER A 105 4.00 -13.92 -14.01
CA SER A 105 4.45 -13.24 -15.22
C SER A 105 4.86 -14.19 -16.35
N LYS A 106 5.41 -15.37 -16.03
CA LYS A 106 5.71 -16.39 -17.05
C LYS A 106 4.46 -16.79 -17.84
N LYS A 107 3.31 -16.94 -17.18
CA LYS A 107 2.04 -17.29 -17.83
C LYS A 107 1.48 -16.12 -18.65
N ILE A 108 1.67 -14.89 -18.20
CA ILE A 108 1.26 -13.67 -18.88
C ILE A 108 2.04 -13.49 -20.18
N ILE A 109 3.35 -13.69 -20.14
CA ILE A 109 4.23 -13.58 -21.31
C ILE A 109 3.88 -14.60 -22.40
N VAL A 110 3.44 -15.81 -22.02
CA VAL A 110 2.94 -16.82 -22.99
C VAL A 110 1.71 -16.29 -23.75
N LYS A 111 0.91 -15.42 -23.14
CA LYS A 111 -0.22 -14.74 -23.81
C LYS A 111 0.22 -13.52 -24.62
N LYS A 112 1.52 -13.25 -24.74
CA LYS A 112 2.12 -12.04 -25.34
C LYS A 112 1.64 -10.74 -24.67
N ALA A 113 1.16 -10.81 -23.45
CA ALA A 113 0.85 -9.66 -22.59
C ALA A 113 2.08 -9.27 -21.76
N ILE A 114 2.07 -8.08 -21.19
CA ILE A 114 3.24 -7.48 -20.56
C ILE A 114 2.96 -7.31 -19.05
N PRO A 115 3.70 -7.98 -18.18
CA PRO A 115 3.58 -7.79 -16.74
C PRO A 115 4.42 -6.61 -16.25
N LEU A 116 3.87 -5.86 -15.27
CA LEU A 116 4.55 -4.86 -14.47
C LEU A 116 4.17 -5.05 -13.00
N ASP A 117 5.09 -4.79 -12.08
CA ASP A 117 4.79 -4.62 -10.66
C ASP A 117 4.78 -3.14 -10.30
N GLY A 118 3.75 -2.69 -9.59
CA GLY A 118 3.49 -1.26 -9.36
C GLY A 118 2.98 -0.92 -7.96
N PRO A 119 3.59 -1.41 -6.86
CA PRO A 119 3.12 -1.13 -5.51
C PRO A 119 3.21 0.35 -5.15
N VAL A 120 2.38 0.74 -4.18
CA VAL A 120 2.21 2.13 -3.74
C VAL A 120 2.71 2.36 -2.31
N SER A 121 3.08 3.61 -2.00
CA SER A 121 3.54 4.02 -0.67
C SER A 121 3.09 5.44 -0.34
N GLY A 122 2.61 5.68 0.90
CA GLY A 122 2.18 7.01 1.37
C GLY A 122 0.83 7.03 2.09
N GLY A 123 0.15 5.89 2.20
CA GLY A 123 -1.10 5.74 2.96
C GLY A 123 -2.37 6.07 2.18
N CYS A 124 -3.51 5.69 2.78
CA CYS A 124 -4.83 5.82 2.16
C CYS A 124 -5.25 7.27 1.89
N HIS A 125 -4.85 8.22 2.76
CA HIS A 125 -5.15 9.63 2.60
C HIS A 125 -4.54 10.21 1.32
N ARG A 126 -3.27 9.88 1.01
CA ARG A 126 -2.62 10.30 -0.23
C ARG A 126 -3.12 9.55 -1.48
N ALA A 127 -3.54 8.29 -1.32
CA ALA A 127 -4.20 7.57 -2.42
C ALA A 127 -5.53 8.21 -2.82
N ALA A 128 -6.26 8.82 -1.87
CA ALA A 128 -7.55 9.46 -2.13
C ALA A 128 -7.44 10.71 -3.02
N THR A 129 -6.31 11.42 -2.93
CA THR A 129 -6.03 12.69 -3.64
C THR A 129 -5.09 12.53 -4.84
N GLY A 130 -4.63 11.29 -5.12
CA GLY A 130 -3.66 11.05 -6.19
C GLY A 130 -2.21 11.48 -5.82
N ASN A 131 -1.93 11.74 -4.55
CA ASN A 131 -0.61 12.18 -4.08
C ASN A 131 0.28 11.06 -3.54
N ILE A 132 -0.15 9.80 -3.67
CA ILE A 132 0.63 8.63 -3.26
C ILE A 132 1.86 8.42 -4.16
N ALA A 133 2.92 7.82 -3.64
CA ALA A 133 4.06 7.39 -4.46
C ALA A 133 3.77 6.03 -5.11
N ILE A 134 4.18 5.84 -6.36
CA ILE A 134 4.07 4.59 -7.12
C ILE A 134 5.46 4.17 -7.57
N PHE A 135 5.87 2.95 -7.23
CA PHE A 135 7.08 2.33 -7.74
C PHE A 135 6.69 1.37 -8.88
N VAL A 136 7.40 1.37 -10.00
CA VAL A 136 7.05 0.48 -11.11
C VAL A 136 8.28 -0.26 -11.62
N GLY A 137 8.21 -1.61 -11.59
CA GLY A 137 9.22 -2.48 -12.17
C GLY A 137 8.72 -3.15 -13.45
N GLY A 138 9.62 -3.40 -14.37
CA GLY A 138 9.37 -4.09 -15.63
C GLY A 138 9.72 -3.28 -16.88
N SER A 139 9.14 -3.64 -18.02
CA SER A 139 9.45 -3.02 -19.31
C SER A 139 9.27 -1.51 -19.33
N ARG A 140 10.34 -0.76 -19.60
CA ARG A 140 10.30 0.70 -19.74
C ARG A 140 9.26 1.14 -20.79
N LYS A 141 9.19 0.46 -21.92
CA LYS A 141 8.20 0.77 -22.98
C LYS A 141 6.76 0.60 -22.49
N ALA A 142 6.50 -0.42 -21.67
CA ALA A 142 5.17 -0.61 -21.10
C ALA A 142 4.86 0.42 -20.02
N PHE A 143 5.85 0.78 -19.19
CA PHE A 143 5.76 1.88 -18.23
C PHE A 143 5.36 3.20 -18.92
N ASP A 144 6.09 3.60 -19.98
CA ASP A 144 5.79 4.82 -20.73
C ASP A 144 4.37 4.83 -21.30
N LYS A 145 3.88 3.67 -21.75
CA LYS A 145 2.52 3.52 -22.28
C LYS A 145 1.44 3.74 -21.22
N ILE A 146 1.67 3.34 -19.97
CA ILE A 146 0.71 3.49 -18.87
C ILE A 146 0.94 4.72 -18.01
N LEU A 147 2.02 5.47 -18.24
CA LEU A 147 2.36 6.67 -17.47
C LEU A 147 1.18 7.66 -17.33
N PRO A 148 0.34 7.89 -18.36
CA PRO A 148 -0.85 8.73 -18.20
C PRO A 148 -1.84 8.25 -17.14
N ALA A 149 -1.97 6.93 -16.92
CA ALA A 149 -2.81 6.38 -15.86
C ALA A 149 -2.10 6.47 -14.48
N LEU A 150 -0.80 6.27 -14.45
CA LEU A 150 -0.02 6.39 -13.21
C LEU A 150 -0.05 7.83 -12.68
N THR A 151 0.08 8.84 -13.55
CA THR A 151 0.14 10.26 -13.16
C THR A 151 -1.16 10.82 -12.58
N VAL A 152 -2.28 10.14 -12.76
CA VAL A 152 -3.54 10.52 -12.09
C VAL A 152 -3.79 9.73 -10.82
N MET A 153 -3.12 8.58 -10.65
CA MET A 153 -3.21 7.76 -9.43
C MET A 153 -2.17 8.13 -8.38
N GLY A 154 -1.02 8.65 -8.78
CA GLY A 154 0.08 8.96 -7.88
C GLY A 154 0.85 10.21 -8.28
N ARG A 155 1.50 10.86 -7.29
CA ARG A 155 2.24 12.11 -7.46
C ARG A 155 3.69 11.89 -7.90
N LYS A 156 4.39 11.01 -7.21
CA LYS A 156 5.78 10.66 -7.51
C LYS A 156 5.84 9.24 -8.02
N ILE A 157 6.30 9.08 -9.24
CA ILE A 157 6.32 7.80 -9.93
C ILE A 157 7.78 7.45 -10.23
N LEU A 158 8.23 6.30 -9.74
CA LEU A 158 9.60 5.84 -9.92
C LEU A 158 9.61 4.56 -10.74
N HIS A 159 10.27 4.58 -11.91
CA HIS A 159 10.61 3.35 -12.62
C HIS A 159 11.85 2.72 -11.99
N THR A 160 11.68 1.56 -11.35
CA THR A 160 12.71 0.92 -10.52
C THR A 160 13.63 -0.04 -11.27
N GLY A 161 13.37 -0.29 -12.54
CA GLY A 161 14.15 -1.23 -13.37
C GLY A 161 13.38 -2.50 -13.72
N GLU A 162 14.01 -3.66 -13.56
CA GLU A 162 13.45 -4.95 -13.96
C GLU A 162 12.21 -5.35 -13.15
N LEU A 163 11.39 -6.24 -13.74
CA LEU A 163 10.20 -6.80 -13.11
C LEU A 163 10.53 -7.42 -11.75
N GLY A 164 9.78 -7.04 -10.72
CA GLY A 164 9.96 -7.43 -9.32
C GLY A 164 10.80 -6.43 -8.51
N SER A 165 11.49 -5.47 -9.14
CA SER A 165 12.32 -4.48 -8.43
C SER A 165 11.47 -3.52 -7.58
N ALA A 166 10.30 -3.14 -8.04
CA ALA A 166 9.38 -2.29 -7.28
C ALA A 166 8.80 -3.06 -6.07
N THR A 167 8.48 -4.32 -6.24
CA THR A 167 8.03 -5.21 -5.16
C THR A 167 9.10 -5.35 -4.06
N ILE A 168 10.37 -5.55 -4.44
CA ILE A 168 11.51 -5.57 -3.49
C ILE A 168 11.60 -4.24 -2.75
N LEU A 169 11.59 -3.11 -3.47
CA LEU A 169 11.66 -1.78 -2.85
C LEU A 169 10.49 -1.57 -1.88
N LYS A 170 9.30 -2.01 -2.24
CA LYS A 170 8.10 -1.87 -1.39
C LYS A 170 8.24 -2.61 -0.05
N VAL A 171 8.72 -3.84 -0.04
CA VAL A 171 8.88 -4.57 1.24
C VAL A 171 9.98 -3.95 2.09
N ILE A 172 11.04 -3.39 1.50
CA ILE A 172 12.07 -2.62 2.21
C ILE A 172 11.46 -1.37 2.87
N THR A 173 10.66 -0.58 2.13
CA THR A 173 10.04 0.64 2.68
C THR A 173 9.05 0.33 3.79
N ASN A 174 8.29 -0.76 3.69
CA ASN A 174 7.34 -1.16 4.74
C ASN A 174 8.04 -1.70 5.99
N TYR A 175 9.16 -2.41 5.83
CA TYR A 175 10.01 -2.78 6.96
C TYR A 175 10.51 -1.52 7.70
N LEU A 176 11.08 -0.53 6.99
CA LEU A 176 11.55 0.71 7.59
C LEU A 176 10.41 1.46 8.32
N ALA A 177 9.22 1.53 7.73
CA ALA A 177 8.07 2.16 8.38
C ALA A 177 7.70 1.44 9.70
N SER A 178 7.73 0.11 9.72
CA SER A 178 7.44 -0.69 10.91
C SER A 178 8.48 -0.49 12.02
N VAL A 179 9.77 -0.38 11.67
CA VAL A 179 10.86 -0.05 12.61
C VAL A 179 10.65 1.34 13.19
N HIS A 180 10.39 2.34 12.34
CA HIS A 180 10.16 3.71 12.78
C HIS A 180 8.98 3.80 13.75
N LEU A 181 7.89 3.09 13.48
CA LEU A 181 6.70 3.11 14.34
C LEU A 181 6.97 2.51 15.72
N VAL A 182 7.70 1.39 15.80
CA VAL A 182 8.09 0.80 17.08
C VAL A 182 9.00 1.75 17.87
N ALA A 183 9.99 2.35 17.22
CA ALA A 183 10.92 3.29 17.84
C ALA A 183 10.20 4.56 18.35
N LEU A 184 9.19 5.04 17.62
CA LEU A 184 8.34 6.17 18.05
C LEU A 184 7.60 5.87 19.35
N GLY A 185 7.14 4.64 19.58
CA GLY A 185 6.48 4.25 20.84
C GLY A 185 7.41 4.45 22.05
N GLU A 186 8.68 4.10 21.92
CA GLU A 186 9.67 4.32 22.98
C GLU A 186 10.00 5.81 23.14
N ALA A 187 10.20 6.52 22.03
CA ALA A 187 10.49 7.96 22.05
C ALA A 187 9.35 8.77 22.71
N TRP A 188 8.09 8.49 22.36
CA TRP A 188 6.92 9.13 23.01
C TRP A 188 6.82 8.80 24.48
N THR A 189 7.17 7.59 24.91
CA THR A 189 7.21 7.19 26.31
C THR A 189 8.21 8.02 27.10
N VAL A 190 9.43 8.17 26.58
CA VAL A 190 10.47 8.99 27.21
C VAL A 190 10.05 10.46 27.24
N ALA A 191 9.55 11.00 26.16
CA ALA A 191 9.06 12.39 26.10
C ALA A 191 7.97 12.66 27.16
N LYS A 192 6.96 11.79 27.24
CA LYS A 192 5.87 11.91 28.22
C LYS A 192 6.35 11.84 29.67
N LYS A 193 7.22 10.85 29.98
CA LYS A 193 7.78 10.68 31.33
C LYS A 193 8.76 11.79 31.72
N SER A 194 9.34 12.46 30.75
CA SER A 194 10.18 13.66 30.98
C SER A 194 9.36 14.95 31.09
N ASN A 195 8.01 14.86 31.13
CA ASN A 195 7.09 16.00 31.17
C ASN A 195 7.26 16.98 29.99
N LEU A 196 7.73 16.48 28.81
CA LEU A 196 7.74 17.31 27.62
C LEU A 196 6.30 17.50 27.11
N ASP A 197 6.03 18.71 26.63
CA ASP A 197 4.82 18.99 25.85
C ASP A 197 4.88 18.18 24.53
N LEU A 198 3.95 17.24 24.35
CA LEU A 198 3.99 16.31 23.21
C LEU A 198 3.74 17.02 21.88
N ALA A 199 2.99 18.12 21.84
CA ALA A 199 2.79 18.90 20.63
C ALA A 199 4.08 19.64 20.22
N LYS A 200 4.86 20.12 21.19
CA LYS A 200 6.18 20.69 20.93
C LYS A 200 7.19 19.61 20.54
N ALA A 201 7.15 18.45 21.20
CA ALA A 201 8.00 17.30 20.86
C ALA A 201 7.75 16.82 19.43
N PHE A 202 6.48 16.76 19.00
CA PHE A 202 6.12 16.44 17.60
C PHE A 202 6.81 17.40 16.62
N LYS A 203 6.70 18.70 16.83
CA LYS A 203 7.34 19.71 15.98
C LYS A 203 8.86 19.62 16.03
N GLY A 204 9.43 19.36 17.21
CA GLY A 204 10.87 19.20 17.40
C GLY A 204 11.44 18.00 16.63
N ILE A 205 10.75 16.87 16.68
CA ILE A 205 11.15 15.67 15.90
C ILE A 205 11.04 15.96 14.39
N ALA A 206 9.94 16.58 13.94
CA ALA A 206 9.70 16.88 12.53
C ALA A 206 10.80 17.73 11.88
N VAL A 207 11.47 18.63 12.63
CA VAL A 207 12.56 19.48 12.12
C VAL A 207 13.96 18.92 12.40
N SER A 208 14.06 17.73 12.97
CA SER A 208 15.31 17.10 13.37
C SER A 208 15.72 15.94 12.45
N SER A 209 16.95 15.45 12.64
CA SER A 209 17.44 14.22 11.98
C SER A 209 16.70 12.94 12.41
N GLY A 210 15.92 12.99 13.47
CA GLY A 210 15.06 11.89 13.93
C GLY A 210 13.71 11.83 13.21
N ASN A 211 13.44 12.72 12.24
CA ASN A 211 12.20 12.74 11.50
C ASN A 211 12.03 11.51 10.61
N SER A 212 10.78 11.15 10.35
CA SER A 212 10.38 10.12 9.37
C SER A 212 8.98 10.41 8.87
N PHE A 213 8.62 9.88 7.68
CA PHE A 213 7.27 9.94 7.17
C PHE A 213 6.24 9.35 8.16
N VAL A 214 6.62 8.26 8.86
CA VAL A 214 5.79 7.64 9.90
C VAL A 214 5.56 8.59 11.09
N HIS A 215 6.59 9.36 11.48
CA HIS A 215 6.42 10.39 12.50
C HIS A 215 5.43 11.48 12.04
N GLU A 216 5.59 11.99 10.84
CA GLU A 216 4.74 13.07 10.31
C GLU A 216 3.27 12.65 10.15
N THR A 217 3.01 11.36 9.91
CA THR A 217 1.67 10.83 9.69
C THR A 217 1.13 10.12 10.93
N GLU A 218 1.67 8.98 11.30
CA GLU A 218 1.09 8.12 12.34
C GLU A 218 1.11 8.74 13.72
N SER A 219 2.13 9.57 14.04
CA SER A 219 2.13 10.26 15.32
C SER A 219 0.93 11.21 15.52
N GLN A 220 0.36 11.75 14.45
CA GLN A 220 -0.82 12.61 14.56
C GLN A 220 -2.02 11.84 15.13
N VAL A 221 -2.33 10.66 14.57
CA VAL A 221 -3.45 9.83 15.04
C VAL A 221 -3.14 9.13 16.37
N ILE A 222 -1.87 8.92 16.72
CA ILE A 222 -1.43 8.46 18.04
C ILE A 222 -1.67 9.55 19.08
N LEU A 223 -1.26 10.79 18.82
CA LEU A 223 -1.42 11.92 19.73
C LEU A 223 -2.88 12.36 19.87
N ASN A 224 -3.72 12.11 18.87
CA ASN A 224 -5.18 12.23 18.99
C ASN A 224 -5.78 11.09 19.84
N GLY A 225 -5.29 9.88 19.69
CA GLY A 225 -5.77 8.67 20.35
C GLY A 225 -6.73 7.79 19.53
N SER A 226 -6.99 8.16 18.29
CA SER A 226 -7.78 7.33 17.35
C SER A 226 -7.01 6.13 16.83
N TYR A 227 -5.68 6.26 16.67
CA TYR A 227 -4.80 5.30 16.02
C TYR A 227 -5.23 4.95 14.58
N ASN A 228 -6.10 5.72 13.96
CA ASN A 228 -6.71 5.40 12.67
C ASN A 228 -5.77 5.71 11.49
N ILE A 229 -4.93 4.73 11.14
CA ILE A 229 -4.01 4.80 9.99
C ILE A 229 -4.53 4.06 8.75
N ASN A 230 -5.68 3.38 8.84
CA ASN A 230 -6.23 2.54 7.76
C ASN A 230 -5.29 1.40 7.30
N PHE A 231 -4.40 0.94 8.17
CA PHE A 231 -3.49 -0.17 7.96
C PHE A 231 -3.45 -1.04 9.22
N THR A 232 -3.62 -2.35 9.08
CA THR A 232 -3.87 -3.25 10.22
C THR A 232 -2.63 -4.06 10.60
N MET A 233 -2.60 -4.59 11.85
CA MET A 233 -1.46 -5.35 12.37
C MET A 233 -1.18 -6.63 11.57
N ASP A 234 -2.22 -7.32 11.08
CA ASP A 234 -2.03 -8.49 10.22
C ASP A 234 -1.34 -8.15 8.89
N LEU A 235 -1.63 -6.97 8.33
CA LEU A 235 -0.95 -6.48 7.13
C LEU A 235 0.51 -6.12 7.41
N VAL A 236 0.83 -5.53 8.58
CA VAL A 236 2.23 -5.29 8.97
C VAL A 236 2.98 -6.60 9.09
N LEU A 237 2.40 -7.60 9.78
CA LEU A 237 3.03 -8.92 9.94
C LEU A 237 3.21 -9.66 8.61
N LYS A 238 2.27 -9.51 7.68
CA LYS A 238 2.43 -10.02 6.32
C LYS A 238 3.61 -9.32 5.61
N ASP A 239 3.67 -8.00 5.64
CA ASP A 239 4.68 -7.24 4.90
C ASP A 239 6.09 -7.42 5.49
N THR A 240 6.23 -7.47 6.82
CA THR A 240 7.51 -7.79 7.48
C THR A 240 7.93 -9.23 7.23
N GLY A 241 6.96 -10.17 7.15
CA GLY A 241 7.22 -11.55 6.76
C GLY A 241 7.79 -11.66 5.33
N LEU A 242 7.26 -10.90 4.38
CA LEU A 242 7.81 -10.83 3.02
C LEU A 242 9.25 -10.30 2.99
N PHE A 243 9.57 -9.31 3.84
CA PHE A 243 10.93 -8.81 3.99
C PHE A 243 11.88 -9.86 4.58
N ASP A 244 11.46 -10.56 5.64
CA ASP A 244 12.25 -11.62 6.27
C ASP A 244 12.52 -12.79 5.30
N ASP A 245 11.51 -13.20 4.52
CA ASP A 245 11.65 -14.25 3.51
C ASP A 245 12.62 -13.83 2.39
N LEU A 246 12.56 -12.57 1.96
CA LEU A 246 13.50 -12.03 0.98
C LEU A 246 14.94 -12.03 1.54
N ALA A 247 15.14 -11.54 2.77
CA ALA A 247 16.46 -11.53 3.42
C ALA A 247 17.03 -12.94 3.57
N LYS A 248 16.20 -13.90 4.00
CA LYS A 248 16.58 -15.32 4.11
C LYS A 248 17.01 -15.90 2.76
N LYS A 249 16.25 -15.61 1.69
CA LYS A 249 16.58 -16.05 0.31
C LYS A 249 17.93 -15.48 -0.15
N LEU A 250 18.27 -14.26 0.28
CA LEU A 250 19.52 -13.58 -0.05
C LEU A 250 20.68 -13.90 0.91
N GLY A 251 20.43 -14.68 1.96
CA GLY A 251 21.45 -15.00 2.97
C GLY A 251 21.83 -13.81 3.86
N VAL A 252 20.97 -12.81 4.00
CA VAL A 252 21.20 -11.62 4.83
C VAL A 252 20.72 -11.88 6.25
N PRO A 253 21.60 -11.87 7.27
CA PRO A 253 21.18 -11.97 8.66
C PRO A 253 20.52 -10.65 9.11
N LEU A 254 19.36 -10.75 9.77
CA LEU A 254 18.62 -9.62 10.28
C LEU A 254 18.68 -9.57 11.81
N GLU A 255 18.99 -8.41 12.37
CA GLU A 255 19.05 -8.18 13.83
C GLU A 255 17.80 -7.49 14.35
N ILE A 256 17.27 -6.50 13.64
CA ILE A 256 16.15 -5.65 14.09
C ILE A 256 14.79 -6.27 13.73
N SER A 257 14.63 -6.81 12.51
CA SER A 257 13.35 -7.31 12.03
C SER A 257 12.73 -8.38 12.94
N PRO A 258 13.47 -9.38 13.45
CA PRO A 258 12.90 -10.38 14.36
C PRO A 258 12.28 -9.75 15.62
N LYS A 259 12.89 -8.67 16.15
CA LYS A 259 12.35 -7.96 17.31
C LYS A 259 11.10 -7.16 16.99
N VAL A 260 11.07 -6.50 15.85
CA VAL A 260 9.87 -5.79 15.35
C VAL A 260 8.72 -6.77 15.16
N VAL A 261 8.96 -7.91 14.53
CA VAL A 261 7.94 -8.96 14.33
C VAL A 261 7.42 -9.49 15.66
N GLU A 262 8.29 -9.76 16.66
CA GLU A 262 7.87 -10.17 18.00
C GLU A 262 6.93 -9.14 18.63
N ILE A 263 7.30 -7.85 18.55
CA ILE A 263 6.52 -6.74 19.11
C ILE A 263 5.14 -6.66 18.43
N PHE A 264 5.07 -6.77 17.09
CA PHE A 264 3.79 -6.76 16.38
C PHE A 264 2.93 -8.00 16.65
N LYS A 265 3.52 -9.19 16.82
CA LYS A 265 2.80 -10.41 17.25
C LYS A 265 2.19 -10.25 18.63
N ASP A 266 2.91 -9.64 19.57
CA ASP A 266 2.37 -9.34 20.90
C ASP A 266 1.23 -8.29 20.81
N GLY A 267 1.39 -7.24 20.01
CA GLY A 267 0.35 -6.27 19.73
C GLY A 267 -0.91 -6.90 19.11
N GLN A 268 -0.74 -7.77 18.12
CA GLN A 268 -1.82 -8.51 17.48
C GLN A 268 -2.58 -9.39 18.49
N LYS A 269 -1.86 -10.08 19.37
CA LYS A 269 -2.45 -10.90 20.45
C LYS A 269 -3.26 -10.04 21.41
N LYS A 270 -2.78 -8.83 21.73
CA LYS A 270 -3.38 -7.95 22.73
C LYS A 270 -4.58 -7.17 22.19
N TYR A 271 -4.48 -6.66 20.96
CA TYR A 271 -5.46 -5.72 20.38
C TYR A 271 -6.28 -6.32 19.23
N GLY A 272 -5.90 -7.47 18.73
CA GLY A 272 -6.55 -8.16 17.60
C GLY A 272 -5.84 -7.95 16.26
N SER A 273 -6.03 -8.90 15.35
CA SER A 273 -5.39 -8.90 14.01
C SER A 273 -5.79 -7.70 13.17
N ARG A 274 -7.04 -7.26 13.28
CA ARG A 274 -7.60 -6.14 12.51
C ARG A 274 -7.46 -4.79 13.20
N ALA A 275 -6.82 -4.74 14.38
CA ALA A 275 -6.48 -3.48 15.03
C ALA A 275 -5.51 -2.66 14.15
N TRP A 276 -5.62 -1.33 14.21
CA TRP A 276 -4.73 -0.44 13.48
C TRP A 276 -3.27 -0.64 13.88
N SER A 277 -2.36 -0.64 12.93
CA SER A 277 -0.92 -0.88 13.18
C SER A 277 -0.30 0.12 14.16
N SER A 278 -0.75 1.37 14.13
CA SER A 278 -0.34 2.43 15.07
C SER A 278 -0.70 2.13 16.53
N MET A 279 -1.67 1.22 16.81
CA MET A 279 -1.92 0.73 18.17
C MET A 279 -0.75 -0.06 18.76
N ILE A 280 0.28 -0.39 17.96
CA ILE A 280 1.50 -0.99 18.51
C ILE A 280 2.18 -0.07 19.53
N VAL A 281 2.04 1.23 19.36
CA VAL A 281 2.55 2.26 20.28
C VAL A 281 1.75 2.26 21.60
N LYS A 282 0.46 1.91 21.56
CA LYS A 282 -0.38 1.78 22.77
C LYS A 282 0.15 0.74 23.76
N ARG A 283 0.97 -0.22 23.33
CA ARG A 283 1.64 -1.15 24.25
C ARG A 283 2.50 -0.39 25.27
N MET A 284 3.19 0.66 24.82
CA MET A 284 4.03 1.49 25.71
C MET A 284 3.17 2.34 26.65
N GLU A 285 2.02 2.84 26.20
CA GLU A 285 1.04 3.52 27.07
C GLU A 285 0.55 2.56 28.18
N ASP A 286 0.13 1.37 27.81
CA ASP A 286 -0.43 0.38 28.75
C ASP A 286 0.61 -0.11 29.77
N ILE A 287 1.85 -0.42 29.33
CA ILE A 287 2.94 -0.87 30.21
C ILE A 287 3.31 0.23 31.21
N ASN A 288 3.32 1.47 30.76
CA ASN A 288 3.76 2.60 31.57
C ASN A 288 2.62 3.31 32.31
N LYS A 289 1.35 2.94 32.10
CA LYS A 289 0.14 3.56 32.65
C LYS A 289 0.08 5.07 32.35
N ILE A 290 0.37 5.42 31.11
CA ILE A 290 0.34 6.80 30.56
C ILE A 290 -0.49 6.83 29.29
N ASP A 291 -0.74 8.03 28.78
CA ASP A 291 -1.30 8.26 27.45
C ASP A 291 -0.45 9.24 26.65
N PHE A 292 -0.51 9.14 25.33
CA PHE A 292 0.16 10.08 24.41
C PHE A 292 -0.88 11.03 23.81
N ARG A 293 -1.54 11.83 24.63
CA ARG A 293 -2.57 12.77 24.15
C ARG A 293 -2.02 14.18 24.10
N ALA A 294 -2.28 14.85 22.98
CA ALA A 294 -2.00 16.26 22.79
C ALA A 294 -3.12 16.92 21.97
N ASN A 295 -3.41 18.20 22.25
CA ASN A 295 -4.43 18.93 21.52
C ASN A 295 -3.95 19.34 20.11
N GLY A 296 -4.88 19.47 19.17
CA GLY A 296 -4.62 19.98 17.82
C GLY A 296 -4.22 18.90 16.81
N PHE A 297 -4.40 17.62 17.15
CA PHE A 297 -4.14 16.51 16.25
C PHE A 297 -5.45 15.88 15.74
N PRO A 298 -5.51 15.46 14.45
CA PRO A 298 -6.73 14.98 13.83
C PRO A 298 -7.04 13.53 14.23
N GLU A 299 -8.33 13.19 14.20
CA GLU A 299 -8.79 11.80 14.39
C GLU A 299 -8.45 10.90 13.18
N GLU A 300 -8.45 11.48 11.98
CA GLU A 300 -8.10 10.83 10.73
C GLU A 300 -7.09 11.68 9.95
N LEU A 301 -6.20 10.99 9.25
CA LEU A 301 -5.27 11.67 8.35
C LEU A 301 -6.01 12.18 7.11
N THR A 302 -5.82 13.44 6.81
CA THR A 302 -6.22 14.07 5.55
C THR A 302 -5.00 14.50 4.78
N ASP A 303 -5.07 14.41 3.46
CA ASP A 303 -4.06 14.98 2.59
C ASP A 303 -4.49 16.37 2.17
N ASN A 304 -3.71 17.37 2.55
CA ASN A 304 -3.94 18.78 2.23
C ASN A 304 -3.12 19.26 1.04
N GLU A 305 -2.32 18.37 0.43
CA GLU A 305 -1.61 18.70 -0.81
C GLU A 305 -2.61 18.78 -1.97
N PRO A 306 -2.46 19.75 -2.89
CA PRO A 306 -3.37 19.87 -4.02
C PRO A 306 -3.32 18.62 -4.91
N GLU A 307 -4.49 18.21 -5.42
CA GLU A 307 -4.59 17.14 -6.42
C GLU A 307 -4.04 17.68 -7.76
N GLU A 308 -2.86 17.25 -8.14
CA GLU A 308 -2.20 17.61 -9.39
C GLU A 308 -1.66 16.36 -10.08
N LYS A 309 -1.42 16.46 -11.38
CA LYS A 309 -0.80 15.36 -12.12
C LYS A 309 0.56 15.00 -11.53
N GLY A 310 0.76 13.71 -11.35
CA GLY A 310 2.05 13.17 -10.96
C GLY A 310 3.10 13.28 -12.06
N TYR A 311 4.31 12.96 -11.68
CA TYR A 311 5.47 12.98 -12.56
C TYR A 311 6.45 11.85 -12.21
N GLU A 312 7.24 11.46 -13.18
CA GLU A 312 8.36 10.54 -13.00
C GLU A 312 9.52 11.25 -12.31
N ILE A 313 10.14 10.57 -11.31
CA ILE A 313 11.32 11.04 -10.58
C ILE A 313 12.54 10.19 -10.91
#